data_4314290cd3537c5e20f20750b984755a
#
_entry.id   4314290cd3537c5e20f20750b984755a
#
_cell.length_a   1.000
_cell.length_b   1.000
_cell.length_c   1.000
_cell.angle_alpha   90.00
_cell.angle_beta   90.00
_cell.angle_gamma   90.00
#
_symmetry.space_group_name_H-M   'P 1'
#
loop_
_entity.id
_entity.type
_entity.pdbx_description
1 polymer ?
#
loop_
_entity_poly.entity_id
_entity_poly.type
_entity_poly.pdbx_seq_one_letter_code
_entity_poly.pdbx_strand_id
1 'polypeptide(L)'
;KTIELIKQICLKKGIKEIHFECHYMHKDDVQNFKNSFLNIGIKPIIKLGLETFDYDLREKVLVKGIEEKNPEVIANYFDEINLLQGISGQTKESMISDIETGLKYFSRICVNIMVENQMPIKPDKKVIEQFVEYVYPLYKDNDRVDILLNNTDFGVG
;
A
#
# COMPACT_ATOMS: atom_id res chain seq x y z
N LYS A 1 1.38 -23.13 10.34
CA LYS A 1 1.95 -24.09 9.36
C LYS A 1 2.53 -23.38 8.14
N THR A 2 1.81 -22.48 7.50
CA THR A 2 2.27 -21.74 6.29
C THR A 2 3.47 -20.85 6.58
N ILE A 3 3.43 -20.06 7.65
CA ILE A 3 4.54 -19.16 8.04
C ILE A 3 5.83 -19.91 8.30
N GLU A 4 5.78 -21.07 9.00
CA GLU A 4 6.97 -21.89 9.23
C GLU A 4 7.57 -22.44 7.94
N LEU A 5 6.73 -22.80 6.97
CA LEU A 5 7.21 -23.22 5.65
C LEU A 5 7.91 -22.07 4.91
N ILE A 6 7.34 -20.86 4.95
CA ILE A 6 7.95 -19.66 4.37
C ILE A 6 9.32 -19.39 4.99
N LYS A 7 9.43 -19.44 6.33
CA LYS A 7 10.72 -19.29 7.03
C LYS A 7 11.77 -20.29 6.57
N GLN A 8 11.38 -21.56 6.48
CA GLN A 8 12.27 -22.63 6.00
C GLN A 8 12.75 -22.38 4.57
N ILE A 9 11.85 -21.95 3.67
CA ILE A 9 12.20 -21.61 2.28
C ILE A 9 13.17 -20.43 2.26
N CYS A 10 12.91 -19.38 3.02
CA CYS A 10 13.77 -18.20 3.10
C CYS A 10 15.18 -18.58 3.57
N LEU A 11 15.28 -19.34 4.64
CA LEU A 11 16.57 -19.82 5.17
C LEU A 11 17.31 -20.67 4.14
N LYS A 12 16.63 -21.64 3.52
CA LYS A 12 17.21 -22.52 2.50
C LYS A 12 17.73 -21.76 1.28
N LYS A 13 17.03 -20.67 0.90
CA LYS A 13 17.36 -19.85 -0.28
C LYS A 13 18.25 -18.64 0.03
N GLY A 14 18.60 -18.42 1.30
CA GLY A 14 19.42 -17.28 1.72
C GLY A 14 18.72 -15.93 1.59
N ILE A 15 17.37 -15.91 1.62
CA ILE A 15 16.57 -14.69 1.55
C ILE A 15 16.77 -13.90 2.84
N LYS A 16 17.10 -12.62 2.73
CA LYS A 16 17.37 -11.74 3.87
C LYS A 16 16.27 -10.74 4.16
N GLU A 17 15.41 -10.48 3.20
CA GLU A 17 14.27 -9.56 3.32
C GLU A 17 13.05 -10.19 2.65
N ILE A 18 11.88 -10.02 3.25
CA ILE A 18 10.61 -10.53 2.73
C ILE A 18 9.50 -9.52 2.97
N HIS A 19 8.66 -9.32 1.96
CA HIS A 19 7.53 -8.41 2.01
C HIS A 19 6.23 -9.18 2.20
N PHE A 20 5.39 -8.68 3.09
CA PHE A 20 4.03 -9.16 3.30
C PHE A 20 3.05 -8.00 3.23
N GLU A 21 1.87 -8.27 2.74
CA GLU A 21 0.75 -7.36 2.83
C GLU A 21 -0.26 -7.90 3.83
N CYS A 22 -0.81 -7.04 4.68
CA CYS A 22 -1.90 -7.40 5.56
C CYS A 22 -2.85 -6.23 5.80
N HIS A 23 -4.06 -6.55 6.23
CA HIS A 23 -5.07 -5.56 6.58
C HIS A 23 -4.83 -4.98 7.97
N TYR A 24 -5.26 -3.73 8.20
CA TYR A 24 -5.11 -3.01 9.46
C TYR A 24 -5.68 -3.74 10.69
N MET A 25 -6.71 -4.56 10.50
CA MET A 25 -7.29 -5.37 11.59
C MET A 25 -6.28 -6.29 12.28
N HIS A 26 -5.15 -6.60 11.63
CA HIS A 26 -4.08 -7.44 12.17
C HIS A 26 -2.95 -6.65 12.83
N LYS A 27 -3.09 -5.33 13.00
CA LYS A 27 -2.04 -4.45 13.53
C LYS A 27 -1.42 -4.93 14.83
N ASP A 28 -2.23 -5.49 15.72
CA ASP A 28 -1.77 -5.94 17.04
C ASP A 28 -0.85 -7.18 16.96
N ASP A 29 -0.96 -7.97 15.90
CA ASP A 29 -0.12 -9.14 15.66
C ASP A 29 1.16 -8.82 14.87
N VAL A 30 1.24 -7.66 14.22
CA VAL A 30 2.34 -7.29 13.32
C VAL A 30 3.70 -7.35 14.02
N GLN A 31 3.81 -6.83 15.25
CA GLN A 31 5.08 -6.81 15.96
C GLN A 31 5.57 -8.22 16.30
N ASN A 32 4.68 -9.09 16.77
CA ASN A 32 5.02 -10.48 17.04
C ASN A 32 5.42 -11.23 15.76
N PHE A 33 4.71 -10.96 14.67
CA PHE A 33 5.03 -11.50 13.36
C PHE A 33 6.44 -11.05 12.92
N LYS A 34 6.74 -9.74 12.98
CA LYS A 34 8.05 -9.19 12.64
C LYS A 34 9.16 -9.83 13.46
N ASN A 35 8.99 -9.91 14.78
CA ASN A 35 9.97 -10.51 15.68
C ASN A 35 10.25 -11.97 15.31
N SER A 36 9.24 -12.72 14.88
CA SER A 36 9.39 -14.12 14.52
C SER A 36 10.30 -14.36 13.31
N PHE A 37 10.42 -13.39 12.39
CA PHE A 37 11.35 -13.42 11.26
C PHE A 37 12.71 -12.83 11.62
N LEU A 38 12.75 -11.72 12.37
CA LEU A 38 13.98 -11.09 12.82
C LEU A 38 14.84 -12.04 13.64
N ASN A 39 14.23 -12.88 14.50
CA ASN A 39 14.91 -13.87 15.31
C ASN A 39 15.67 -14.94 14.50
N ILE A 40 15.37 -15.09 13.24
CA ILE A 40 16.05 -16.01 12.30
C ILE A 40 16.88 -15.27 11.25
N GLY A 41 17.12 -13.96 11.43
CA GLY A 41 17.96 -13.14 10.56
C GLY A 41 17.31 -12.74 9.23
N ILE A 42 15.98 -12.72 9.16
CA ILE A 42 15.20 -12.29 8.00
C ILE A 42 14.46 -11.00 8.38
N LYS A 43 14.61 -9.94 7.59
CA LYS A 43 13.92 -8.67 7.77
C LYS A 43 12.54 -8.73 7.11
N PRO A 44 11.44 -8.70 7.87
CA PRO A 44 10.11 -8.59 7.30
C PRO A 44 9.75 -7.12 7.07
N ILE A 45 9.16 -6.83 5.92
CA ILE A 45 8.56 -5.55 5.57
C ILE A 45 7.06 -5.78 5.46
N ILE A 46 6.29 -5.02 6.22
CA ILE A 46 4.83 -5.16 6.25
C ILE A 46 4.17 -3.98 5.55
N LYS A 47 3.42 -4.29 4.52
CA LYS A 47 2.70 -3.34 3.70
C LYS A 47 1.21 -3.33 4.06
N LEU A 48 0.62 -2.14 4.11
CA LEU A 48 -0.81 -1.93 4.33
C LEU A 48 -1.49 -1.47 3.03
N GLY A 49 -2.58 -2.11 2.64
CA GLY A 49 -3.49 -1.60 1.61
C GLY A 49 -4.35 -0.47 2.18
N LEU A 50 -3.76 0.74 2.29
CA LEU A 50 -4.43 1.91 2.86
C LEU A 50 -5.41 2.56 1.87
N GLU A 51 -5.05 2.59 0.60
CA GLU A 51 -5.72 3.17 -0.57
C GLU A 51 -5.67 4.69 -0.62
N THR A 52 -5.98 5.42 0.45
CA THR A 52 -5.94 6.88 0.53
C THR A 52 -5.89 7.34 1.99
N PHE A 53 -5.35 8.52 2.23
CA PHE A 53 -5.43 9.20 3.53
C PHE A 53 -6.73 10.00 3.69
N ASP A 54 -7.48 10.23 2.60
CA ASP A 54 -8.83 10.78 2.70
C ASP A 54 -9.74 9.78 3.42
N TYR A 55 -10.05 10.09 4.68
CA TYR A 55 -10.84 9.22 5.55
C TYR A 55 -12.24 8.94 5.00
N ASP A 56 -12.89 9.96 4.44
CA ASP A 56 -14.26 9.80 3.94
C ASP A 56 -14.28 8.95 2.67
N LEU A 57 -13.34 9.14 1.76
CA LEU A 57 -13.17 8.29 0.59
C LEU A 57 -12.84 6.86 1.00
N ARG A 58 -11.89 6.68 1.93
CA ARG A 58 -11.46 5.37 2.40
C ARG A 58 -12.56 4.58 3.10
N GLU A 59 -13.31 5.21 4.02
CA GLU A 59 -14.26 4.49 4.85
C GLU A 59 -15.69 4.49 4.31
N LYS A 60 -16.13 5.56 3.62
CA LYS A 60 -17.51 5.65 3.11
C LYS A 60 -17.66 5.12 1.69
N VAL A 61 -16.61 5.18 0.87
CA VAL A 61 -16.65 4.74 -0.53
C VAL A 61 -15.94 3.39 -0.69
N LEU A 62 -14.69 3.27 -0.22
CA LEU A 62 -13.90 2.04 -0.36
C LEU A 62 -14.19 1.01 0.74
N VAL A 63 -14.81 1.43 1.83
CA VAL A 63 -15.22 0.58 2.98
C VAL A 63 -14.07 -0.28 3.50
N LYS A 64 -12.89 0.35 3.71
CA LYS A 64 -11.67 -0.36 4.09
C LYS A 64 -11.64 -0.84 5.54
N GLY A 65 -12.48 -0.26 6.43
CA GLY A 65 -12.48 -0.62 7.84
C GLY A 65 -11.21 -0.22 8.60
N ILE A 66 -10.60 0.90 8.23
CA ILE A 66 -9.41 1.46 8.87
C ILE A 66 -9.82 2.77 9.56
N GLU A 67 -10.28 2.66 10.81
CA GLU A 67 -10.81 3.83 11.54
C GLU A 67 -9.73 4.86 11.93
N GLU A 68 -8.46 4.46 11.96
CA GLU A 68 -7.35 5.34 12.31
C GLU A 68 -7.14 6.41 11.22
N LYS A 69 -7.12 7.67 11.63
CA LYS A 69 -6.93 8.83 10.75
C LYS A 69 -5.50 9.36 10.77
N ASN A 70 -4.77 9.10 11.86
CA ASN A 70 -3.42 9.63 12.01
C ASN A 70 -2.40 8.73 11.30
N PRO A 71 -1.74 9.23 10.22
CA PRO A 71 -0.76 8.45 9.48
C PRO A 71 0.46 8.04 10.33
N GLU A 72 0.84 8.84 11.33
CA GLU A 72 1.92 8.50 12.25
C GLU A 72 1.59 7.28 13.10
N VAL A 73 0.33 7.16 13.56
CA VAL A 73 -0.12 5.98 14.31
C VAL A 73 -0.11 4.74 13.42
N ILE A 74 -0.56 4.86 12.17
CA ILE A 74 -0.54 3.76 11.21
C ILE A 74 0.91 3.31 10.94
N ALA A 75 1.84 4.26 10.79
CA ALA A 75 3.25 3.99 10.52
C ALA A 75 3.98 3.29 11.68
N ASN A 76 3.44 3.30 12.90
CA ASN A 76 3.99 2.50 14.00
C ASN A 76 3.86 0.99 13.78
N TYR A 77 2.94 0.56 12.94
CA TYR A 77 2.68 -0.85 12.68
C TYR A 77 3.21 -1.31 11.31
N PHE A 78 3.09 -0.45 10.29
CA PHE A 78 3.35 -0.80 8.89
C PHE A 78 4.53 -0.02 8.33
N ASP A 79 5.35 -0.69 7.53
CA ASP A 79 6.57 -0.11 6.95
C ASP A 79 6.29 0.59 5.62
N GLU A 80 5.36 0.04 4.84
CA GLU A 80 4.99 0.48 3.50
C GLU A 80 3.47 0.55 3.34
N ILE A 81 3.01 1.29 2.34
CA ILE A 81 1.58 1.37 2.00
C ILE A 81 1.32 1.21 0.51
N ASN A 82 0.12 0.71 0.20
CA ASN A 82 -0.47 0.80 -1.12
C ASN A 82 -1.49 1.94 -1.13
N LEU A 83 -1.43 2.76 -2.17
CA LEU A 83 -2.41 3.80 -2.50
C LEU A 83 -3.15 3.41 -3.78
N LEU A 84 -4.44 3.73 -3.85
CA LEU A 84 -5.27 3.55 -5.04
C LEU A 84 -5.62 4.92 -5.60
N GLN A 85 -5.33 5.14 -6.86
CA GLN A 85 -5.65 6.38 -7.55
C GLN A 85 -6.39 6.10 -8.87
N GLY A 86 -7.15 7.08 -9.34
CA GLY A 86 -7.95 6.93 -10.55
C GLY A 86 -9.42 6.59 -10.30
N ILE A 87 -9.97 6.92 -9.13
CA ILE A 87 -11.39 6.74 -8.80
C ILE A 87 -12.10 8.09 -8.64
N SER A 88 -13.40 8.10 -8.86
CA SER A 88 -14.22 9.31 -8.70
C SER A 88 -14.13 9.86 -7.28
N GLY A 89 -14.05 11.18 -7.16
CA GLY A 89 -13.88 11.90 -5.90
C GLY A 89 -12.44 12.30 -5.60
N GLN A 90 -11.46 11.74 -6.29
CA GLN A 90 -10.08 12.21 -6.20
C GLN A 90 -9.82 13.40 -7.14
N THR A 91 -8.91 14.26 -6.74
CA THR A 91 -8.36 15.37 -7.52
C THR A 91 -6.85 15.23 -7.59
N LYS A 92 -6.20 15.95 -8.51
CA LYS A 92 -4.73 15.95 -8.56
C LYS A 92 -4.10 16.37 -7.24
N GLU A 93 -4.73 17.33 -6.53
CA GLU A 93 -4.26 17.81 -5.23
C GLU A 93 -4.38 16.71 -4.16
N SER A 94 -5.51 15.98 -4.11
CA SER A 94 -5.69 14.89 -3.15
C SER A 94 -4.74 13.72 -3.44
N MET A 95 -4.52 13.39 -4.71
CA MET A 95 -3.58 12.35 -5.12
C MET A 95 -2.13 12.70 -4.77
N ILE A 96 -1.71 13.95 -4.97
CA ILE A 96 -0.41 14.45 -4.54
C ILE A 96 -0.30 14.41 -3.01
N SER A 97 -1.32 14.88 -2.29
CA SER A 97 -1.35 14.88 -0.83
C SER A 97 -1.22 13.47 -0.25
N ASP A 98 -1.84 12.47 -0.86
CA ASP A 98 -1.71 11.07 -0.46
C ASP A 98 -0.25 10.60 -0.58
N ILE A 99 0.40 10.85 -1.72
CA ILE A 99 1.79 10.45 -1.95
C ILE A 99 2.74 11.17 -0.98
N GLU A 100 2.60 12.50 -0.82
CA GLU A 100 3.45 13.30 0.08
C GLU A 100 3.28 12.85 1.54
N THR A 101 2.05 12.58 1.97
CA THR A 101 1.78 12.05 3.32
C THR A 101 2.44 10.69 3.49
N GLY A 102 2.31 9.82 2.51
CA GLY A 102 2.96 8.52 2.52
C GLY A 102 4.49 8.63 2.59
N LEU A 103 5.11 9.48 1.77
CA LEU A 103 6.56 9.71 1.79
C LEU A 103 7.08 10.27 3.12
N LYS A 104 6.24 10.99 3.85
CA LYS A 104 6.58 11.54 5.17
C LYS A 104 6.67 10.46 6.25
N TYR A 105 5.78 9.46 6.24
CA TYR A 105 5.63 8.53 7.35
C TYR A 105 6.07 7.10 7.05
N PHE A 106 6.13 6.68 5.78
CA PHE A 106 6.43 5.31 5.38
C PHE A 106 7.72 5.22 4.59
N SER A 107 8.35 4.05 4.61
CA SER A 107 9.62 3.82 3.91
C SER A 107 9.46 3.79 2.39
N ARG A 108 8.34 3.29 1.90
CA ARG A 108 8.02 3.12 0.48
C ARG A 108 6.51 3.16 0.24
N ILE A 109 6.13 3.60 -0.95
CA ILE A 109 4.74 3.68 -1.38
C ILE A 109 4.59 2.93 -2.70
N CYS A 110 3.52 2.15 -2.82
CA CYS A 110 3.08 1.62 -4.10
C CYS A 110 1.77 2.31 -4.51
N VAL A 111 1.76 3.00 -5.62
CA VAL A 111 0.58 3.66 -6.19
C VAL A 111 -0.01 2.78 -7.28
N ASN A 112 -1.18 2.24 -7.02
CA ASN A 112 -1.96 1.45 -7.97
C ASN A 112 -2.93 2.36 -8.70
N ILE A 113 -2.97 2.29 -10.01
CA ILE A 113 -4.01 2.96 -10.80
C ILE A 113 -5.20 2.02 -10.95
N MET A 114 -6.40 2.53 -10.64
CA MET A 114 -7.63 1.75 -10.72
C MET A 114 -7.85 1.24 -12.14
N VAL A 115 -8.05 -0.06 -12.25
CA VAL A 115 -8.41 -0.75 -13.50
C VAL A 115 -9.82 -1.32 -13.43
N GLU A 116 -10.42 -1.59 -14.58
CA GLU A 116 -11.75 -2.21 -14.65
C GLU A 116 -11.71 -3.60 -13.99
N ASN A 117 -12.61 -3.82 -13.05
CA ASN A 117 -12.77 -5.08 -12.34
C ASN A 117 -14.25 -5.33 -11.98
N GLN A 118 -14.53 -6.38 -11.23
CA GLN A 118 -15.91 -6.74 -10.82
C GLN A 118 -16.44 -5.94 -9.63
N MET A 119 -15.61 -5.11 -8.99
CA MET A 119 -16.03 -4.29 -7.85
C MET A 119 -17.01 -3.19 -8.27
N PRO A 120 -17.88 -2.71 -7.36
CA PRO A 120 -18.82 -1.62 -7.64
C PRO A 120 -18.12 -0.31 -8.03
N ILE A 121 -16.93 -0.06 -7.47
CA ILE A 121 -16.15 1.14 -7.75
C ILE A 121 -15.39 0.92 -9.06
N LYS A 122 -15.52 1.90 -9.95
CA LYS A 122 -14.96 1.85 -11.30
C LYS A 122 -13.87 2.89 -11.48
N PRO A 123 -12.94 2.66 -12.43
CA PRO A 123 -11.97 3.67 -12.82
C PRO A 123 -12.66 4.91 -13.39
N ASP A 124 -12.20 6.09 -12.97
CA ASP A 124 -12.61 7.37 -13.54
C ASP A 124 -11.55 7.86 -14.52
N LYS A 125 -11.88 7.82 -15.80
CA LYS A 125 -10.93 8.18 -16.87
C LYS A 125 -10.37 9.58 -16.72
N LYS A 126 -11.19 10.56 -16.29
CA LYS A 126 -10.73 11.94 -16.10
C LYS A 126 -9.74 12.06 -14.96
N VAL A 127 -9.98 11.33 -13.87
CA VAL A 127 -9.05 11.28 -12.73
C VAL A 127 -7.74 10.60 -13.13
N ILE A 128 -7.81 9.52 -13.90
CA ILE A 128 -6.62 8.83 -14.41
C ILE A 128 -5.83 9.74 -15.37
N GLU A 129 -6.49 10.48 -16.26
CA GLU A 129 -5.86 11.47 -17.14
C GLU A 129 -5.14 12.55 -16.31
N GLN A 130 -5.78 13.09 -15.27
CA GLN A 130 -5.14 14.04 -14.34
C GLN A 130 -3.94 13.43 -13.62
N PHE A 131 -4.03 12.17 -13.20
CA PHE A 131 -2.88 11.48 -12.59
C PHE A 131 -1.71 11.42 -13.58
N VAL A 132 -1.94 10.95 -14.79
CA VAL A 132 -0.88 10.78 -15.81
C VAL A 132 -0.26 12.12 -16.21
N GLU A 133 -1.07 13.17 -16.31
CA GLU A 133 -0.62 14.49 -16.75
C GLU A 133 0.11 15.27 -15.65
N TYR A 134 -0.38 15.22 -14.39
CA TYR A 134 0.09 16.10 -13.32
C TYR A 134 0.79 15.41 -12.17
N VAL A 135 0.45 14.17 -11.85
CA VAL A 135 0.97 13.46 -10.67
C VAL A 135 2.14 12.55 -11.05
N TYR A 136 1.95 11.72 -12.06
CA TYR A 136 2.97 10.77 -12.51
C TYR A 136 4.33 11.42 -12.80
N PRO A 137 4.44 12.57 -13.51
CA PRO A 137 5.73 13.20 -13.78
C PRO A 137 6.51 13.63 -12.54
N LEU A 138 5.81 13.91 -11.43
CA LEU A 138 6.44 14.36 -10.17
C LEU A 138 7.13 13.21 -9.44
N TYR A 139 6.63 11.98 -9.58
CA TYR A 139 7.06 10.85 -8.74
C TYR A 139 7.64 9.66 -9.50
N LYS A 140 7.56 9.61 -10.82
CA LYS A 140 8.01 8.47 -11.65
C LYS A 140 9.47 8.08 -11.45
N ASP A 141 10.31 9.02 -11.05
CA ASP A 141 11.75 8.83 -10.85
C ASP A 141 12.12 8.84 -9.34
N ASN A 142 11.13 8.74 -8.44
CA ASN A 142 11.37 8.68 -7.01
C ASN A 142 11.56 7.24 -6.56
N ASP A 143 12.74 6.89 -6.07
CA ASP A 143 13.12 5.52 -5.64
C ASP A 143 12.23 4.93 -4.54
N ARG A 144 11.44 5.76 -3.86
CA ARG A 144 10.52 5.35 -2.80
C ARG A 144 9.07 5.23 -3.26
N VAL A 145 8.78 5.47 -4.53
CA VAL A 145 7.42 5.44 -5.09
C VAL A 145 7.37 4.49 -6.28
N ASP A 146 6.71 3.36 -6.11
CA ASP A 146 6.39 2.46 -7.22
C ASP A 146 5.04 2.87 -7.81
N ILE A 147 4.98 3.11 -9.12
CA ILE A 147 3.72 3.45 -9.80
C ILE A 147 3.36 2.34 -10.77
N LEU A 148 2.24 1.69 -10.52
CA LEU A 148 1.70 0.61 -11.33
C LEU A 148 0.57 1.15 -12.22
N LEU A 149 0.93 1.63 -13.42
CA LEU A 149 -0.02 2.16 -14.40
C LEU A 149 -0.92 1.06 -15.01
N ASN A 150 -0.38 -0.15 -15.14
CA ASN A 150 -1.09 -1.32 -15.65
C ASN A 150 -1.03 -2.42 -14.61
N ASN A 151 -2.08 -2.54 -13.82
CA ASN A 151 -2.15 -3.54 -12.75
C ASN A 151 -2.63 -4.89 -13.30
N THR A 152 -1.87 -5.47 -14.25
CA THR A 152 -2.26 -6.71 -14.92
C THR A 152 -1.69 -7.97 -14.29
N ASP A 153 -0.66 -7.87 -13.43
CA ASP A 153 0.17 -9.04 -13.18
C ASP A 153 0.07 -9.68 -11.80
N PHE A 154 -0.54 -9.07 -10.79
CA PHE A 154 -0.59 -9.68 -9.46
C PHE A 154 -1.89 -9.40 -8.69
N GLY A 155 -3.04 -9.59 -9.32
CA GLY A 155 -4.30 -9.83 -8.62
C GLY A 155 -4.49 -9.08 -7.29
N VAL A 156 -4.14 -7.81 -7.26
CA VAL A 156 -4.46 -6.95 -6.13
C VAL A 156 -5.80 -6.32 -6.45
N GLY A 157 -6.82 -7.01 -6.09
CA GLY A 157 -8.19 -6.55 -6.15
C GLY A 157 -8.85 -6.77 -4.83
#